data_34373e4a8d542acc9c33151c07338af0
#
_entry.id   34373e4a8d542acc9c33151c07338af0
#
_cell.length_a   1.000
_cell.length_b   1.000
_cell.length_c   1.000
_cell.angle_alpha   90.00
_cell.angle_beta   90.00
_cell.angle_gamma   90.00
#
_symmetry.space_group_name_H-M   'P 1'
#
loop_
_entity.id
_entity.type
_entity.pdbx_description
1 polymer ?
#
loop_
_entity_poly.entity_id
_entity_poly.type
_entity_poly.pdbx_seq_one_letter_code
_entity_poly.pdbx_strand_id
1 'polypeptide(L)'
;MDTEKTEEPRRRMRPDMSRRSFVYGAVGIVGLCALGGVATAVGEDDLLRPPGGQDEASFLAACIRCDKCRSVCPQNCVWPSALEDGFLSYRMPKLDFHRGYCTFCNACIEVCPTKALGSFDPASNRIGRAEVDQDECIAYRTGGCRVCVDACPYGAVALDGGGRPRVDEELCNGCGACEYACPSASLGSYTGTGRRGINVVCVDPASMPHEGASVAEREEGVAS
;
A
#
# COMPACT_ATOMS: atom_id res chain seq x y z
N MET A 1 61.05 12.70 -38.49
CA MET A 1 60.74 13.73 -37.48
C MET A 1 59.68 13.09 -36.59
N ASP A 2 60.21 12.34 -35.61
CA ASP A 2 59.38 11.55 -34.68
C ASP A 2 59.12 12.39 -33.44
N THR A 3 57.89 12.74 -33.20
CA THR A 3 57.49 13.45 -32.00
C THR A 3 57.10 12.42 -30.91
N GLU A 4 58.11 12.14 -30.10
CA GLU A 4 57.99 11.31 -28.88
C GLU A 4 57.07 11.99 -27.87
N LYS A 5 55.91 11.43 -27.68
CA LYS A 5 54.92 11.90 -26.73
C LYS A 5 55.24 11.29 -25.36
N THR A 6 55.91 12.05 -24.53
CA THR A 6 56.24 11.70 -23.14
C THR A 6 54.94 11.58 -22.34
N GLU A 7 54.53 10.35 -21.98
CA GLU A 7 53.45 10.08 -21.01
C GLU A 7 53.93 10.36 -19.59
N GLU A 8 53.37 11.38 -19.00
CA GLU A 8 53.57 11.74 -17.59
C GLU A 8 52.88 10.70 -16.68
N PRO A 9 53.56 10.09 -15.71
CA PRO A 9 52.96 9.06 -14.86
C PRO A 9 51.91 9.69 -13.95
N ARG A 10 50.64 9.27 -14.08
CA ARG A 10 49.52 9.63 -13.17
C ARG A 10 49.89 9.26 -11.74
N ARG A 11 50.24 10.26 -10.96
CA ARG A 11 50.49 10.18 -9.52
C ARG A 11 49.19 9.74 -8.83
N ARG A 12 49.10 8.46 -8.44
CA ARG A 12 48.01 7.97 -7.58
C ARG A 12 48.10 8.71 -6.25
N MET A 13 47.20 9.66 -6.08
CA MET A 13 46.99 10.35 -4.81
C MET A 13 46.47 9.32 -3.80
N ARG A 14 47.32 8.81 -2.93
CA ARG A 14 46.92 8.04 -1.76
C ARG A 14 46.32 9.03 -0.76
N PRO A 15 45.03 8.91 -0.36
CA PRO A 15 44.49 9.77 0.67
C PRO A 15 45.25 9.45 1.96
N ASP A 16 45.98 10.42 2.46
CA ASP A 16 46.64 10.33 3.78
C ASP A 16 45.57 10.50 4.85
N MET A 17 44.96 9.36 5.23
CA MET A 17 43.89 9.33 6.25
C MET A 17 44.54 9.56 7.61
N SER A 18 44.51 10.80 8.08
CA SER A 18 44.93 11.12 9.42
C SER A 18 43.94 10.55 10.45
N ARG A 19 44.40 10.21 11.66
CA ARG A 19 43.52 9.73 12.75
C ARG A 19 42.35 10.67 13.01
N ARG A 20 42.53 11.97 12.82
CA ARG A 20 41.48 12.99 12.95
C ARG A 20 40.42 12.86 11.86
N SER A 21 40.79 12.64 10.61
CA SER A 21 39.84 12.44 9.50
C SER A 21 39.01 11.17 9.70
N PHE A 22 39.60 10.12 10.28
CA PHE A 22 38.88 8.89 10.61
C PHE A 22 37.84 9.14 11.71
N VAL A 23 38.20 9.89 12.78
CA VAL A 23 37.27 10.22 13.86
C VAL A 23 36.12 11.09 13.35
N TYR A 24 36.39 12.13 12.54
CA TYR A 24 35.33 12.95 11.96
C TYR A 24 34.43 12.17 11.01
N GLY A 25 34.99 11.25 10.23
CA GLY A 25 34.20 10.35 9.40
C GLY A 25 33.29 9.43 10.21
N ALA A 26 33.82 8.82 11.28
CA ALA A 26 33.04 7.96 12.18
C ALA A 26 31.91 8.73 12.89
N VAL A 27 32.18 9.94 13.40
CA VAL A 27 31.17 10.81 14.03
C VAL A 27 30.12 11.22 13.00
N GLY A 28 30.53 11.54 11.77
CA GLY A 28 29.60 11.84 10.67
C GLY A 28 28.68 10.68 10.34
N ILE A 29 29.20 9.46 10.27
CA ILE A 29 28.40 8.24 10.03
C ILE A 29 27.41 7.98 11.17
N VAL A 30 27.86 8.08 12.43
CA VAL A 30 26.97 7.91 13.59
C VAL A 30 25.88 8.99 13.61
N GLY A 31 26.23 10.24 13.29
CA GLY A 31 25.26 11.33 13.17
C GLY A 31 24.24 11.08 12.03
N LEU A 32 24.69 10.59 10.89
CA LEU A 32 23.82 10.24 9.76
C LEU A 32 22.89 9.06 10.09
N CYS A 33 23.41 8.04 10.81
CA CYS A 33 22.59 6.92 11.30
C CYS A 33 21.56 7.36 12.33
N ALA A 34 21.92 8.28 13.23
CA ALA A 34 20.98 8.85 14.21
C ALA A 34 19.88 9.66 13.53
N LEU A 35 20.23 10.51 12.54
CA LEU A 35 19.27 11.27 11.73
C LEU A 35 18.43 10.35 10.85
N GLY A 36 19.02 9.29 10.28
CA GLY A 36 18.30 8.27 9.52
C GLY A 36 17.31 7.50 10.39
N GLY A 37 17.68 7.17 11.64
CA GLY A 37 16.76 6.55 12.60
C GLY A 37 15.58 7.45 12.99
N VAL A 38 15.78 8.76 13.05
CA VAL A 38 14.69 9.72 13.24
C VAL A 38 13.80 9.82 12.00
N ALA A 39 14.39 9.78 10.79
CA ALA A 39 13.63 9.83 9.55
C ALA A 39 12.77 8.58 9.32
N THR A 40 13.22 7.40 9.77
CA THR A 40 12.42 6.16 9.72
C THR A 40 11.29 6.14 10.75
N ALA A 41 11.42 6.89 11.85
CA ALA A 41 10.36 7.02 12.86
C ALA A 41 9.26 8.04 12.45
N VAL A 42 9.47 8.83 11.40
CA VAL A 42 8.59 9.96 11.02
C VAL A 42 7.73 9.68 9.79
N GLY A 43 7.85 8.52 9.16
CA GLY A 43 7.16 8.27 7.89
C GLY A 43 6.94 6.81 7.55
N GLU A 44 6.24 6.07 8.38
CA GLU A 44 5.53 4.88 7.92
C GLU A 44 4.07 5.27 7.70
N ASP A 45 3.77 5.75 6.51
CA ASP A 45 2.39 5.69 6.04
C ASP A 45 2.02 4.20 5.99
N ASP A 46 0.92 3.84 6.67
CA ASP A 46 0.38 2.48 6.66
C ASP A 46 0.07 2.06 5.23
N LEU A 47 0.96 1.26 4.64
CA LEU A 47 0.84 0.83 3.26
C LEU A 47 -0.05 -0.40 3.15
N LEU A 48 -1.04 -0.33 2.28
CA LEU A 48 -1.86 -1.49 1.94
C LEU A 48 -1.00 -2.57 1.28
N ARG A 49 -0.77 -3.67 1.99
CA ARG A 49 0.02 -4.80 1.48
C ARG A 49 -0.85 -5.80 0.72
N PRO A 50 -0.29 -6.54 -0.25
CA PRO A 50 -0.99 -7.66 -0.87
C PRO A 50 -1.49 -8.68 0.16
N PRO A 51 -2.52 -9.49 -0.17
CA PRO A 51 -3.03 -10.53 0.72
C PRO A 51 -1.91 -11.38 1.33
N GLY A 52 -1.97 -11.57 2.64
CA GLY A 52 -0.97 -12.31 3.42
C GLY A 52 0.26 -11.51 3.84
N GLY A 53 0.33 -10.21 3.52
CA GLY A 53 1.42 -9.32 3.94
C GLY A 53 1.01 -8.29 5.01
N GLN A 54 -0.07 -8.53 5.76
CA GLN A 54 -0.61 -7.59 6.74
C GLN A 54 0.22 -7.48 8.02
N ASP A 55 1.04 -8.48 8.34
CA ASP A 55 2.07 -8.35 9.37
C ASP A 55 3.29 -7.66 8.77
N GLU A 56 3.33 -6.33 8.91
CA GLU A 56 4.34 -5.48 8.30
C GLU A 56 5.76 -5.87 8.73
N ALA A 57 5.99 -6.21 9.99
CA ALA A 57 7.32 -6.56 10.50
C ALA A 57 7.84 -7.85 9.83
N SER A 58 7.04 -8.89 9.78
CA SER A 58 7.39 -10.15 9.13
C SER A 58 7.53 -9.98 7.62
N PHE A 59 6.66 -9.16 7.02
CA PHE A 59 6.69 -8.86 5.59
C PHE A 59 7.97 -8.12 5.19
N LEU A 60 8.36 -7.07 5.92
CA LEU A 60 9.60 -6.31 5.71
C LEU A 60 10.84 -7.20 5.84
N ALA A 61 10.84 -8.11 6.83
CA ALA A 61 11.97 -9.01 7.06
C ALA A 61 12.15 -10.08 5.97
N ALA A 62 11.05 -10.54 5.36
CA ALA A 62 11.06 -11.66 4.43
C ALA A 62 11.03 -11.25 2.95
N CYS A 63 10.53 -10.04 2.61
CA CYS A 63 10.36 -9.60 1.22
C CYS A 63 11.68 -9.22 0.56
N ILE A 64 12.05 -9.92 -0.50
CA ILE A 64 13.27 -9.65 -1.30
C ILE A 64 13.05 -8.71 -2.49
N ARG A 65 11.88 -8.08 -2.60
CA ARG A 65 11.55 -7.10 -3.65
C ARG A 65 11.70 -7.63 -5.08
N CYS A 66 11.37 -8.91 -5.32
CA CYS A 66 11.58 -9.61 -6.59
C CYS A 66 10.52 -9.33 -7.67
N ASP A 67 9.49 -8.54 -7.36
CA ASP A 67 8.40 -8.13 -8.26
C ASP A 67 7.51 -9.28 -8.83
N LYS A 68 7.69 -10.53 -8.39
CA LYS A 68 6.90 -11.67 -8.88
C LYS A 68 5.40 -11.50 -8.58
N CYS A 69 5.04 -11.05 -7.38
CA CYS A 69 3.64 -10.81 -7.00
C CYS A 69 2.95 -9.78 -7.91
N ARG A 70 3.68 -8.75 -8.35
CA ARG A 70 3.20 -7.78 -9.32
C ARG A 70 2.96 -8.40 -10.70
N SER A 71 3.94 -9.19 -11.18
CA SER A 71 3.88 -9.76 -12.55
C SER A 71 2.75 -10.76 -12.77
N VAL A 72 2.27 -11.42 -11.70
CA VAL A 72 1.18 -12.42 -11.78
C VAL A 72 -0.19 -11.85 -11.44
N CYS A 73 -0.28 -10.60 -11.00
CA CYS A 73 -1.55 -9.99 -10.61
C CYS A 73 -2.42 -9.71 -11.84
N PRO A 74 -3.56 -10.41 -12.02
CA PRO A 74 -4.40 -10.23 -13.21
C PRO A 74 -5.09 -8.88 -13.24
N GLN A 75 -5.27 -8.26 -12.07
CA GLN A 75 -5.93 -6.96 -11.91
C GLN A 75 -4.96 -5.78 -11.87
N ASN A 76 -3.65 -6.01 -11.95
CA ASN A 76 -2.60 -4.99 -11.90
C ASN A 76 -2.66 -4.05 -10.68
N CYS A 77 -3.31 -4.47 -9.59
CA CYS A 77 -3.41 -3.66 -8.38
C CYS A 77 -2.15 -3.71 -7.49
N VAL A 78 -1.20 -4.63 -7.74
CA VAL A 78 0.07 -4.71 -7.02
C VAL A 78 1.09 -3.80 -7.69
N TRP A 79 1.65 -2.83 -6.94
CA TRP A 79 2.62 -1.87 -7.45
C TRP A 79 3.79 -1.70 -6.47
N PRO A 80 5.01 -1.39 -6.95
CA PRO A 80 6.12 -1.11 -6.04
C PRO A 80 5.91 0.23 -5.35
N SER A 81 6.18 0.27 -4.04
CA SER A 81 6.20 1.51 -3.28
C SER A 81 7.32 2.45 -3.75
N ALA A 82 7.04 3.75 -3.71
CA ALA A 82 7.97 4.81 -4.04
C ALA A 82 8.80 5.19 -2.81
N LEU A 83 9.76 6.09 -2.96
CA LEU A 83 10.59 6.56 -1.85
C LEU A 83 9.79 7.41 -0.84
N GLU A 84 8.75 8.10 -1.33
CA GLU A 84 7.79 8.88 -0.55
C GLU A 84 6.94 8.01 0.39
N ASP A 85 6.74 6.74 0.05
CA ASP A 85 6.02 5.74 0.87
C ASP A 85 6.89 5.21 2.03
N GLY A 86 8.09 5.72 2.24
CA GLY A 86 9.03 5.30 3.27
C GLY A 86 10.28 4.60 2.74
N PHE A 87 11.41 4.84 3.40
CA PHE A 87 12.72 4.32 2.97
C PHE A 87 12.82 2.79 3.07
N LEU A 88 12.27 2.22 4.15
CA LEU A 88 12.30 0.76 4.38
C LEU A 88 11.40 0.02 3.39
N SER A 89 10.27 0.62 3.06
CA SER A 89 9.27 0.08 2.15
C SER A 89 9.61 0.28 0.67
N TYR A 90 10.66 1.05 0.34
CA TYR A 90 11.03 1.36 -1.04
C TYR A 90 11.13 0.11 -1.92
N ARG A 91 10.40 0.13 -3.05
CA ARG A 91 10.25 -0.98 -4.01
C ARG A 91 9.59 -2.25 -3.46
N MET A 92 9.03 -2.23 -2.26
CA MET A 92 8.19 -3.33 -1.80
C MET A 92 6.80 -3.27 -2.45
N PRO A 93 6.12 -4.40 -2.64
CA PRO A 93 4.77 -4.39 -3.21
C PRO A 93 3.78 -3.75 -2.24
N LYS A 94 3.00 -2.81 -2.76
CA LYS A 94 1.80 -2.24 -2.15
C LYS A 94 0.60 -2.42 -3.07
N LEU A 95 -0.60 -2.31 -2.56
CA LEU A 95 -1.81 -2.23 -3.37
C LEU A 95 -2.05 -0.79 -3.80
N ASP A 96 -2.30 -0.59 -5.09
CA ASP A 96 -2.66 0.69 -5.69
C ASP A 96 -4.02 0.52 -6.39
N PHE A 97 -5.07 0.91 -5.68
CA PHE A 97 -6.45 0.77 -6.15
C PHE A 97 -6.85 1.82 -7.19
N HIS A 98 -5.96 2.72 -7.55
CA HIS A 98 -6.14 3.55 -8.73
C HIS A 98 -5.89 2.80 -10.04
N ARG A 99 -5.17 1.66 -9.99
CA ARG A 99 -4.79 0.85 -11.16
C ARG A 99 -5.66 -0.39 -11.35
N GLY A 100 -6.23 -0.89 -10.28
CA GLY A 100 -7.03 -2.11 -10.26
C GLY A 100 -7.52 -2.42 -8.85
N TYR A 101 -8.17 -3.55 -8.65
CA TYR A 101 -8.68 -3.98 -7.35
C TYR A 101 -8.31 -5.44 -7.08
N CYS A 102 -8.33 -5.88 -5.83
CA CYS A 102 -7.98 -7.24 -5.47
C CYS A 102 -9.19 -8.18 -5.58
N THR A 103 -9.03 -9.29 -6.31
CA THR A 103 -10.05 -10.35 -6.43
C THR A 103 -9.79 -11.53 -5.48
N PHE A 104 -8.80 -11.41 -4.60
CA PHE A 104 -8.38 -12.48 -3.67
C PHE A 104 -8.04 -13.81 -4.37
N CYS A 105 -7.49 -13.75 -5.59
CA CYS A 105 -7.12 -14.94 -6.36
C CYS A 105 -5.89 -15.69 -5.79
N ASN A 106 -5.22 -15.16 -4.79
CA ASN A 106 -4.05 -15.70 -4.10
C ASN A 106 -2.81 -15.98 -4.98
N ALA A 107 -2.82 -15.64 -6.28
CA ALA A 107 -1.69 -15.85 -7.18
C ALA A 107 -0.39 -15.19 -6.70
N CYS A 108 -0.48 -14.04 -6.01
CA CYS A 108 0.67 -13.36 -5.42
C CYS A 108 1.30 -14.15 -4.27
N ILE A 109 0.50 -14.89 -3.50
CA ILE A 109 0.93 -15.76 -2.40
C ILE A 109 1.66 -16.98 -2.97
N GLU A 110 1.05 -17.64 -3.97
CA GLU A 110 1.58 -18.86 -4.59
C GLU A 110 2.95 -18.65 -5.23
N VAL A 111 3.18 -17.48 -5.85
CA VAL A 111 4.43 -17.18 -6.55
C VAL A 111 5.53 -16.66 -5.62
N CYS A 112 5.22 -16.34 -4.36
CA CYS A 112 6.16 -15.74 -3.42
C CYS A 112 7.25 -16.73 -2.98
N PRO A 113 8.54 -16.55 -3.39
CA PRO A 113 9.58 -17.52 -3.13
C PRO A 113 10.02 -17.58 -1.67
N THR A 114 9.87 -16.47 -0.95
CA THR A 114 10.27 -16.33 0.46
C THR A 114 9.12 -16.54 1.43
N LYS A 115 7.90 -16.73 0.90
CA LYS A 115 6.67 -16.80 1.70
C LYS A 115 6.44 -15.55 2.57
N ALA A 116 6.97 -14.40 2.13
CA ALA A 116 6.68 -13.11 2.75
C ALA A 116 5.17 -12.78 2.72
N LEU A 117 4.44 -13.32 1.74
CA LEU A 117 2.99 -13.33 1.70
C LEU A 117 2.52 -14.67 2.27
N GLY A 118 1.88 -14.62 3.43
CA GLY A 118 1.30 -15.79 4.11
C GLY A 118 -0.05 -16.21 3.52
N SER A 119 -0.66 -17.23 4.12
CA SER A 119 -2.03 -17.63 3.75
C SER A 119 -3.02 -16.51 4.03
N PHE A 120 -3.99 -16.33 3.14
CA PHE A 120 -5.03 -15.30 3.27
C PHE A 120 -6.39 -15.88 2.88
N ASP A 121 -7.33 -15.77 3.79
CA ASP A 121 -8.74 -16.12 3.57
C ASP A 121 -9.58 -14.83 3.66
N PRO A 122 -10.24 -14.40 2.57
CA PRO A 122 -11.05 -13.16 2.59
C PRO A 122 -12.27 -13.21 3.52
N ALA A 123 -12.66 -14.39 3.99
CA ALA A 123 -13.77 -14.53 4.94
C ALA A 123 -13.35 -14.17 6.38
N SER A 124 -12.08 -14.44 6.73
CA SER A 124 -11.54 -14.21 8.07
C SER A 124 -10.51 -13.09 8.14
N ASN A 125 -9.86 -12.76 7.02
CA ASN A 125 -8.80 -11.76 6.96
C ASN A 125 -9.20 -10.57 6.09
N ARG A 126 -8.65 -9.40 6.39
CA ARG A 126 -8.90 -8.16 5.65
C ARG A 126 -7.59 -7.54 5.20
N ILE A 127 -7.60 -6.91 4.02
CA ILE A 127 -6.47 -6.10 3.52
C ILE A 127 -6.49 -4.72 4.17
N GLY A 128 -7.68 -4.18 4.35
CA GLY A 128 -7.94 -2.86 4.85
C GLY A 128 -9.45 -2.62 4.96
N ARG A 129 -9.84 -1.37 5.13
CA ARG A 129 -11.24 -0.95 5.19
C ARG A 129 -11.46 0.24 4.27
N ALA A 130 -12.59 0.25 3.56
CA ALA A 130 -12.98 1.40 2.77
C ALA A 130 -13.55 2.51 3.69
N GLU A 131 -13.10 3.74 3.47
CA GLU A 131 -13.60 4.94 4.14
C GLU A 131 -14.07 5.97 3.12
N VAL A 132 -15.19 6.63 3.43
CA VAL A 132 -15.76 7.66 2.55
C VAL A 132 -15.18 9.02 2.93
N ASP A 133 -14.52 9.65 1.97
CA ASP A 133 -14.10 11.05 2.07
C ASP A 133 -15.28 11.95 1.69
N GLN A 134 -15.90 12.59 2.67
CA GLN A 134 -17.10 13.39 2.46
C GLN A 134 -16.84 14.62 1.60
N ASP A 135 -15.64 15.17 1.65
CA ASP A 135 -15.26 16.36 0.90
C ASP A 135 -15.05 16.07 -0.58
N GLU A 136 -14.57 14.85 -0.91
CA GLU A 136 -14.31 14.42 -2.28
C GLU A 136 -15.45 13.59 -2.87
N CYS A 137 -16.38 13.10 -2.04
CA CYS A 137 -17.46 12.23 -2.48
C CYS A 137 -18.55 13.01 -3.23
N ILE A 138 -18.82 12.60 -4.47
CA ILE A 138 -19.86 13.22 -5.33
C ILE A 138 -21.24 13.14 -4.69
N ALA A 139 -21.59 12.01 -4.02
CA ALA A 139 -22.87 11.84 -3.37
C ALA A 139 -23.10 12.83 -2.22
N TYR A 140 -22.04 13.22 -1.50
CA TYR A 140 -22.12 14.24 -0.45
C TYR A 140 -22.20 15.67 -1.02
N ARG A 141 -21.57 15.92 -2.17
CA ARG A 141 -21.50 17.26 -2.79
C ARG A 141 -22.70 17.58 -3.66
N THR A 142 -23.16 16.67 -4.49
CA THR A 142 -24.19 16.90 -5.51
C THR A 142 -25.37 15.94 -5.43
N GLY A 143 -25.24 14.83 -4.65
CA GLY A 143 -26.21 13.75 -4.60
C GLY A 143 -26.14 12.82 -5.80
N GLY A 144 -26.93 11.73 -5.75
CA GLY A 144 -27.22 10.83 -6.88
C GLY A 144 -26.12 9.87 -7.31
N CYS A 145 -24.91 9.94 -6.76
CA CYS A 145 -23.84 8.99 -7.10
C CYS A 145 -23.95 7.72 -6.24
N ARG A 146 -23.88 6.54 -6.88
CA ARG A 146 -23.92 5.22 -6.21
C ARG A 146 -22.90 4.22 -6.77
N VAL A 147 -21.93 4.68 -7.52
CA VAL A 147 -20.97 3.82 -8.24
C VAL A 147 -20.25 2.85 -7.31
N CYS A 148 -19.83 3.30 -6.11
CA CYS A 148 -19.17 2.46 -5.12
C CYS A 148 -20.08 1.35 -4.56
N VAL A 149 -21.38 1.59 -4.48
CA VAL A 149 -22.38 0.58 -4.08
C VAL A 149 -22.48 -0.51 -5.16
N ASP A 150 -22.64 -0.08 -6.41
CA ASP A 150 -22.79 -1.00 -7.55
C ASP A 150 -21.50 -1.78 -7.84
N ALA A 151 -20.34 -1.23 -7.48
CA ALA A 151 -19.04 -1.85 -7.68
C ALA A 151 -18.65 -2.84 -6.56
N CYS A 152 -19.32 -2.82 -5.40
CA CYS A 152 -18.94 -3.65 -4.26
C CYS A 152 -19.39 -5.10 -4.44
N PRO A 153 -18.48 -6.09 -4.62
CA PRO A 153 -18.87 -7.48 -4.82
C PRO A 153 -19.38 -8.17 -3.54
N TYR A 154 -19.13 -7.55 -2.38
CA TYR A 154 -19.48 -8.09 -1.06
C TYR A 154 -20.70 -7.40 -0.44
N GLY A 155 -21.32 -6.43 -1.12
CA GLY A 155 -22.45 -5.68 -0.59
C GLY A 155 -22.12 -4.83 0.64
N ALA A 156 -20.83 -4.59 0.91
CA ALA A 156 -20.37 -3.84 2.08
C ALA A 156 -20.62 -2.33 1.98
N VAL A 157 -21.05 -1.82 0.83
CA VAL A 157 -21.36 -0.40 0.65
C VAL A 157 -22.84 -0.24 0.34
N ALA A 158 -23.55 0.53 1.14
CA ALA A 158 -24.96 0.83 0.97
C ALA A 158 -25.22 2.34 1.00
N LEU A 159 -26.37 2.79 0.51
CA LEU A 159 -26.78 4.19 0.66
C LEU A 159 -27.61 4.35 1.93
N ASP A 160 -27.36 5.41 2.68
CA ASP A 160 -28.23 5.82 3.78
C ASP A 160 -29.54 6.47 3.27
N GLY A 161 -30.45 6.82 4.20
CA GLY A 161 -31.71 7.50 3.86
C GLY A 161 -31.55 8.86 3.17
N GLY A 162 -30.35 9.43 3.16
CA GLY A 162 -29.99 10.67 2.46
C GLY A 162 -29.32 10.44 1.11
N GLY A 163 -29.21 9.18 0.65
CA GLY A 163 -28.55 8.83 -0.60
C GLY A 163 -27.01 8.92 -0.54
N ARG A 164 -26.43 8.84 0.64
CA ARG A 164 -24.97 8.92 0.88
C ARG A 164 -24.40 7.54 1.14
N PRO A 165 -23.22 7.19 0.57
CA PRO A 165 -22.63 5.90 0.77
C PRO A 165 -22.15 5.72 2.22
N ARG A 166 -22.46 4.55 2.77
CA ARG A 166 -21.98 4.05 4.05
C ARG A 166 -21.30 2.72 3.85
N VAL A 167 -20.22 2.49 4.56
CA VAL A 167 -19.47 1.22 4.52
C VAL A 167 -19.82 0.42 5.77
N ASP A 168 -20.20 -0.83 5.55
CA ASP A 168 -20.33 -1.83 6.60
C ASP A 168 -18.94 -2.43 6.86
N GLU A 169 -18.42 -2.17 8.05
CA GLU A 169 -17.08 -2.58 8.45
C GLU A 169 -16.97 -4.10 8.62
N GLU A 170 -18.07 -4.77 8.94
CA GLU A 170 -18.06 -6.23 9.11
C GLU A 170 -17.98 -6.96 7.76
N LEU A 171 -18.58 -6.40 6.72
CA LEU A 171 -18.59 -6.98 5.38
C LEU A 171 -17.41 -6.53 4.51
N CYS A 172 -16.79 -5.38 4.84
CA CYS A 172 -15.70 -4.83 4.04
C CYS A 172 -14.40 -5.58 4.30
N ASN A 173 -13.81 -6.17 3.26
CA ASN A 173 -12.51 -6.85 3.30
C ASN A 173 -11.37 -6.05 2.67
N GLY A 174 -11.63 -4.81 2.23
CA GLY A 174 -10.61 -3.93 1.68
C GLY A 174 -10.15 -4.26 0.27
N CYS A 175 -10.99 -4.90 -0.56
CA CYS A 175 -10.62 -5.31 -1.91
C CYS A 175 -10.34 -4.16 -2.89
N GLY A 176 -10.78 -2.95 -2.59
CA GLY A 176 -10.53 -1.75 -3.39
C GLY A 176 -11.42 -1.57 -4.63
N ALA A 177 -12.42 -2.43 -4.87
CA ALA A 177 -13.30 -2.32 -6.04
C ALA A 177 -14.09 -1.00 -6.05
N CYS A 178 -14.56 -0.55 -4.89
CA CYS A 178 -15.26 0.73 -4.73
C CYS A 178 -14.36 1.94 -4.99
N GLU A 179 -13.11 1.88 -4.53
CA GLU A 179 -12.11 2.91 -4.78
C GLU A 179 -11.73 2.95 -6.27
N TYR A 180 -11.43 1.80 -6.88
CA TYR A 180 -11.11 1.69 -8.29
C TYR A 180 -12.21 2.26 -9.20
N ALA A 181 -13.47 1.97 -8.90
CA ALA A 181 -14.60 2.41 -9.69
C ALA A 181 -15.00 3.88 -9.44
N CYS A 182 -14.49 4.51 -8.37
CA CYS A 182 -14.92 5.84 -7.96
C CYS A 182 -14.56 6.91 -9.01
N PRO A 183 -15.53 7.67 -9.54
CA PRO A 183 -15.30 8.64 -10.60
C PRO A 183 -14.78 10.00 -10.07
N SER A 184 -14.74 10.22 -8.75
CA SER A 184 -14.39 11.53 -8.18
C SER A 184 -12.98 11.99 -8.54
N ALA A 185 -12.02 11.05 -8.70
CA ALA A 185 -10.67 11.39 -9.14
C ALA A 185 -10.63 12.03 -10.53
N SER A 186 -11.49 11.60 -11.47
CA SER A 186 -11.58 12.19 -12.79
C SER A 186 -12.27 13.55 -12.79
N LEU A 187 -13.23 13.75 -11.88
CA LEU A 187 -13.94 15.02 -11.69
C LEU A 187 -13.12 15.97 -10.80
N GLY A 188 -12.37 15.46 -9.83
CA GLY A 188 -11.49 16.21 -8.95
C GLY A 188 -10.16 16.60 -9.59
N SER A 189 -9.91 16.21 -10.85
CA SER A 189 -8.72 16.63 -11.62
C SER A 189 -8.60 18.16 -11.72
N TYR A 190 -9.72 18.88 -11.58
CA TYR A 190 -9.74 20.34 -11.50
C TYR A 190 -9.30 20.89 -10.15
N THR A 191 -9.38 20.11 -9.07
CA THR A 191 -8.94 20.50 -7.71
C THR A 191 -7.50 20.08 -7.41
N GLY A 192 -6.91 19.22 -8.24
CA GLY A 192 -5.51 18.77 -8.12
C GLY A 192 -5.23 17.81 -6.95
N THR A 193 -6.23 17.40 -6.19
CA THR A 193 -6.03 16.53 -5.02
C THR A 193 -5.72 15.08 -5.39
N GLY A 194 -6.18 14.61 -6.55
CA GLY A 194 -6.03 13.22 -7.00
C GLY A 194 -6.73 12.19 -6.09
N ARG A 195 -7.36 12.63 -4.99
CA ARG A 195 -8.05 11.77 -4.02
C ARG A 195 -9.40 11.31 -4.54
N ARG A 196 -9.80 10.12 -4.09
CA ARG A 196 -11.13 9.57 -4.42
C ARG A 196 -12.10 9.80 -3.28
N GLY A 197 -13.39 9.82 -3.58
CA GLY A 197 -14.45 9.99 -2.60
C GLY A 197 -14.68 8.76 -1.72
N ILE A 198 -14.00 7.65 -2.02
CA ILE A 198 -13.91 6.46 -1.18
C ILE A 198 -12.51 5.88 -1.37
N ASN A 199 -11.81 5.63 -0.28
CA ASN A 199 -10.44 5.14 -0.26
C ASN A 199 -10.33 3.97 0.69
N VAL A 200 -9.46 3.01 0.40
CA VAL A 200 -9.16 1.92 1.33
C VAL A 200 -7.98 2.33 2.18
N VAL A 201 -8.15 2.21 3.49
CA VAL A 201 -7.13 2.51 4.50
C VAL A 201 -6.70 1.22 5.20
N CYS A 202 -5.47 1.20 5.72
CA CYS A 202 -5.00 0.12 6.57
C CYS A 202 -5.84 0.06 7.85
N VAL A 203 -6.04 -1.14 8.35
CA VAL A 203 -6.69 -1.38 9.65
C VAL A 203 -5.67 -2.06 10.53
N ASP A 204 -5.49 -1.56 11.74
CA ASP A 204 -4.63 -2.22 12.72
C ASP A 204 -5.06 -3.68 12.92
N PRO A 205 -4.15 -4.65 12.79
CA PRO A 205 -4.48 -6.07 12.99
C PRO A 205 -5.09 -6.34 14.36
N ALA A 206 -4.78 -5.53 15.37
CA ALA A 206 -5.32 -5.62 16.71
C ALA A 206 -6.79 -5.15 16.83
N SER A 207 -7.31 -4.40 15.85
CA SER A 207 -8.69 -3.90 15.83
C SER A 207 -9.65 -4.81 15.05
N MET A 208 -9.15 -5.89 14.45
CA MET A 208 -9.98 -6.84 13.72
C MET A 208 -10.72 -7.75 14.70
N PRO A 209 -12.05 -7.88 14.59
CA PRO A 209 -12.80 -8.87 15.37
C PRO A 209 -12.36 -10.27 14.91
N HIS A 210 -11.64 -10.96 15.78
CA HIS A 210 -11.22 -12.35 15.61
C HIS A 210 -12.33 -13.31 16.00
N GLU A 211 -13.50 -13.23 15.38
CA GLU A 211 -14.52 -14.26 15.60
C GLU A 211 -15.23 -14.59 14.29
N GLY A 212 -15.09 -15.88 13.94
CA GLY A 212 -15.75 -16.47 12.79
C GLY A 212 -17.25 -16.45 12.93
N ALA A 213 -17.90 -15.43 12.41
CA ALA A 213 -19.30 -15.46 12.11
C ALA A 213 -19.50 -16.32 10.85
N SER A 214 -19.88 -17.57 11.05
CA SER A 214 -20.30 -18.46 9.98
C SER A 214 -21.43 -17.83 9.18
N VAL A 215 -21.28 -17.82 7.87
CA VAL A 215 -22.25 -17.28 6.88
C VAL A 215 -23.61 -18.02 6.93
N ALA A 216 -23.76 -19.04 7.78
CA ALA A 216 -24.92 -19.95 7.83
C ALA A 216 -26.16 -19.40 8.56
N GLU A 217 -26.09 -18.26 9.25
CA GLU A 217 -27.23 -17.83 10.10
C GLU A 217 -28.00 -16.59 9.60
N ARG A 218 -27.73 -16.08 8.40
CA ARG A 218 -28.39 -14.86 7.88
C ARG A 218 -29.49 -15.09 6.84
N GLU A 219 -29.82 -16.33 6.49
CA GLU A 219 -30.91 -16.60 5.52
C GLU A 219 -32.32 -16.65 6.14
N GLU A 220 -32.49 -16.58 7.46
CA GLU A 220 -33.81 -16.70 8.12
C GLU A 220 -34.46 -15.37 8.55
N GLY A 221 -33.86 -14.21 8.23
CA GLY A 221 -34.33 -12.88 8.71
C GLY A 221 -35.12 -12.05 7.70
N VAL A 222 -35.41 -12.49 6.49
CA VAL A 222 -36.08 -11.70 5.42
C VAL A 222 -37.43 -12.33 4.99
N ALA A 223 -38.15 -12.94 5.92
CA ALA A 223 -39.52 -13.37 5.66
C ALA A 223 -40.40 -13.04 6.88
N SER A 224 -40.82 -11.79 7.01
CA SER A 224 -42.01 -11.37 7.75
C SER A 224 -42.40 -9.93 7.40
#